data_5cdf3555a41194256c88cf9cd16cdd14
#
_entry.id   5cdf3555a41194256c88cf9cd16cdd14
#
_cell.length_a   1.000
_cell.length_b   1.000
_cell.length_c   1.000
_cell.angle_alpha   90.00
_cell.angle_beta   90.00
_cell.angle_gamma   90.00
#
_symmetry.space_group_name_H-M   'P 1'
#
loop_
_entity.id
_entity.type
_entity.pdbx_description
1 polymer ?
#
loop_
_entity_poly.entity_id
_entity_poly.type
_entity_poly.pdbx_seq_one_letter_code
_entity_poly.pdbx_strand_id
1 'polypeptide(L)'
;GYKPNRDCLEQLLSDADVIVTGYRPNSLDRFGLSPVELHNRYPGLVIGRVSAWGLSGPWAERRGFDSIVQAASGIAHIHADGTGRPGALPAQALDHSAGYLLAAGIMSALRRRHLDGHGWTVDISLARVAQELLAQPLSVPTEASPYKIQTVNARTPGGTVTCAAPAINISGGPDSYRWIGRPWGTDQPEWAEPQSASVQR
;
A
#
# COMPACT_ATOMS: atom_id res chain seq x y z
N GLY A 1 6.03 21.02 -21.17
CA GLY A 1 5.61 20.42 -19.91
C GLY A 1 4.30 19.71 -20.12
N TYR A 2 4.24 18.46 -19.72
CA TYR A 2 3.00 17.67 -19.70
C TYR A 2 2.01 18.38 -18.77
N LYS A 3 0.96 18.97 -19.31
CA LYS A 3 -0.19 19.35 -18.48
C LYS A 3 -0.90 18.04 -18.16
N PRO A 4 -0.93 17.59 -16.90
CA PRO A 4 -1.77 16.47 -16.54
C PRO A 4 -3.19 16.86 -16.94
N ASN A 5 -3.83 15.99 -17.69
CA ASN A 5 -5.20 16.23 -18.13
C ASN A 5 -6.09 16.10 -16.89
N ARG A 6 -6.40 17.23 -16.25
CA ARG A 6 -7.23 17.29 -15.05
C ARG A 6 -8.59 16.64 -15.31
N ASP A 7 -9.12 16.83 -16.51
CA ASP A 7 -10.41 16.27 -16.91
C ASP A 7 -10.37 14.74 -16.90
N CYS A 8 -9.25 14.14 -17.32
CA CYS A 8 -9.06 12.71 -17.26
C CYS A 8 -9.00 12.20 -15.80
N LEU A 9 -8.31 12.93 -14.90
CA LEU A 9 -8.29 12.57 -13.48
C LEU A 9 -9.69 12.67 -12.85
N GLU A 10 -10.43 13.73 -13.15
CA GLU A 10 -11.81 13.91 -12.65
C GLU A 10 -12.74 12.79 -13.19
N GLN A 11 -12.56 12.39 -14.45
CA GLN A 11 -13.32 11.27 -15.03
C GLN A 11 -12.99 9.96 -14.33
N LEU A 12 -11.70 9.66 -14.07
CA LEU A 12 -11.32 8.47 -13.33
C LEU A 12 -11.88 8.49 -11.90
N LEU A 13 -11.86 9.64 -11.23
CA LEU A 13 -12.37 9.79 -9.87
C LEU A 13 -13.90 9.64 -9.80
N SER A 14 -14.63 10.05 -10.84
CA SER A 14 -16.09 9.92 -10.85
C SER A 14 -16.57 8.45 -10.81
N ASP A 15 -15.78 7.56 -11.36
CA ASP A 15 -16.08 6.13 -11.45
C ASP A 15 -15.32 5.28 -10.40
N ALA A 16 -14.46 5.93 -9.61
CA ALA A 16 -13.65 5.24 -8.62
C ALA A 16 -14.44 4.88 -7.37
N ASP A 17 -14.31 3.65 -6.91
CA ASP A 17 -14.74 3.24 -5.57
C ASP A 17 -13.73 3.64 -4.49
N VAL A 18 -12.45 3.65 -4.83
CA VAL A 18 -11.34 3.85 -3.91
C VAL A 18 -10.25 4.69 -4.56
N ILE A 19 -9.70 5.64 -3.81
CA ILE A 19 -8.42 6.28 -4.11
C ILE A 19 -7.39 5.91 -3.05
N VAL A 20 -6.18 5.55 -3.48
CA VAL A 20 -5.05 5.27 -2.57
C VAL A 20 -3.94 6.28 -2.82
N THR A 21 -3.43 6.87 -1.75
CA THR A 21 -2.32 7.83 -1.81
C THR A 21 -1.23 7.48 -0.79
N GLY A 22 0.03 7.63 -1.20
CA GLY A 22 1.21 7.41 -0.36
C GLY A 22 2.12 8.64 -0.29
N TYR A 23 1.54 9.83 -0.31
CA TYR A 23 2.27 11.09 -0.25
C TYR A 23 2.26 11.68 1.17
N ARG A 24 3.16 12.65 1.41
CA ARG A 24 3.15 13.42 2.66
C ARG A 24 1.79 14.07 2.87
N PRO A 25 1.32 14.17 4.13
CA PRO A 25 0.09 14.88 4.44
C PRO A 25 0.04 16.25 3.77
N ASN A 26 -1.12 16.65 3.33
CA ASN A 26 -1.43 17.94 2.70
C ASN A 26 -0.73 18.23 1.35
N SER A 27 0.18 17.35 0.89
CA SER A 27 0.94 17.59 -0.36
C SER A 27 0.06 17.57 -1.62
N LEU A 28 -1.08 16.91 -1.56
CA LEU A 28 -2.04 16.81 -2.68
C LEU A 28 -3.16 17.87 -2.61
N ASP A 29 -3.30 18.61 -1.51
CA ASP A 29 -4.36 19.58 -1.29
C ASP A 29 -4.38 20.68 -2.36
N ARG A 30 -3.18 21.14 -2.77
CA ARG A 30 -3.03 22.13 -3.86
C ARG A 30 -3.59 21.68 -5.21
N PHE A 31 -3.88 20.39 -5.35
CA PHE A 31 -4.49 19.81 -6.55
C PHE A 31 -5.99 19.53 -6.39
N GLY A 32 -6.59 19.92 -5.26
CA GLY A 32 -7.98 19.62 -4.93
C GLY A 32 -8.21 18.16 -4.56
N LEU A 33 -7.19 17.50 -4.02
CA LEU A 33 -7.23 16.09 -3.64
C LEU A 33 -7.11 15.88 -2.11
N SER A 34 -7.46 16.90 -1.33
CA SER A 34 -7.65 16.71 0.11
C SER A 34 -8.85 15.79 0.37
N PRO A 35 -8.87 15.01 1.47
CA PRO A 35 -10.02 14.17 1.79
C PRO A 35 -11.34 14.93 1.85
N VAL A 36 -11.31 16.14 2.38
CA VAL A 36 -12.50 17.00 2.48
C VAL A 36 -13.04 17.36 1.08
N GLU A 37 -12.16 17.80 0.18
CA GLU A 37 -12.56 18.17 -1.20
C GLU A 37 -13.00 16.96 -1.99
N LEU A 38 -12.34 15.81 -1.81
CA LEU A 38 -12.71 14.56 -2.45
C LEU A 38 -14.09 14.08 -1.98
N HIS A 39 -14.38 14.07 -0.67
CA HIS A 39 -15.70 13.69 -0.16
C HIS A 39 -16.81 14.68 -0.56
N ASN A 40 -16.49 15.97 -0.70
CA ASN A 40 -17.46 16.97 -1.19
C ASN A 40 -17.87 16.70 -2.64
N ARG A 41 -16.92 16.28 -3.47
CA ARG A 41 -17.17 15.97 -4.90
C ARG A 41 -17.68 14.55 -5.14
N TYR A 42 -17.16 13.61 -4.36
CA TYR A 42 -17.42 12.17 -4.48
C TYR A 42 -17.81 11.58 -3.11
N PRO A 43 -19.04 11.80 -2.63
CA PRO A 43 -19.44 11.44 -1.26
C PRO A 43 -19.30 9.95 -0.93
N GLY A 44 -19.35 9.08 -1.94
CA GLY A 44 -19.19 7.63 -1.79
C GLY A 44 -17.75 7.11 -1.88
N LEU A 45 -16.77 7.99 -2.16
CA LEU A 45 -15.39 7.56 -2.36
C LEU A 45 -14.75 7.10 -1.05
N VAL A 46 -14.09 5.94 -1.08
CA VAL A 46 -13.22 5.49 0.02
C VAL A 46 -11.80 5.97 -0.25
N ILE A 47 -11.20 6.65 0.73
CA ILE A 47 -9.87 7.24 0.62
C ILE A 47 -8.90 6.48 1.51
N GLY A 48 -7.93 5.78 0.91
CA GLY A 48 -6.83 5.12 1.62
C GLY A 48 -5.56 5.97 1.60
N ARG A 49 -4.95 6.24 2.78
CA ARG A 49 -3.72 7.04 2.84
C ARG A 49 -2.64 6.34 3.65
N VAL A 50 -1.43 6.31 3.11
CA VAL A 50 -0.22 5.90 3.83
C VAL A 50 0.67 7.11 4.03
N SER A 51 1.19 7.28 5.25
CA SER A 51 2.20 8.28 5.57
C SER A 51 3.35 7.65 6.36
N ALA A 52 4.52 8.29 6.38
CA ALA A 52 5.63 7.78 7.20
C ALA A 52 5.36 7.96 8.69
N TRP A 53 4.90 9.14 9.12
CA TRP A 53 4.88 9.58 10.52
C TRP A 53 3.48 9.78 11.09
N GLY A 54 2.43 9.61 10.31
CA GLY A 54 1.06 9.94 10.70
C GLY A 54 0.69 11.38 10.31
N LEU A 55 -0.48 11.82 10.81
CA LEU A 55 -1.10 13.09 10.43
C LEU A 55 -0.89 14.20 11.46
N SER A 56 -0.28 13.88 12.60
CA SER A 56 -0.07 14.81 13.71
C SER A 56 1.33 14.66 14.31
N GLY A 57 1.72 15.66 15.13
CA GLY A 57 3.02 15.69 15.77
C GLY A 57 4.11 16.35 14.92
N PRO A 58 5.33 16.52 15.49
CA PRO A 58 6.38 17.34 14.88
C PRO A 58 6.99 16.75 13.60
N TRP A 59 6.70 15.51 13.29
CA TRP A 59 7.22 14.81 12.11
C TRP A 59 6.18 14.55 11.03
N ALA A 60 4.92 14.92 11.22
CA ALA A 60 3.82 14.64 10.30
C ALA A 60 4.14 15.03 8.85
N GLU A 61 4.76 16.18 8.64
CA GLU A 61 5.11 16.69 7.30
C GLU A 61 6.52 16.28 6.84
N ARG A 62 7.28 15.54 7.64
CA ARG A 62 8.61 15.09 7.24
C ARG A 62 8.54 13.97 6.21
N ARG A 63 9.54 13.94 5.34
CA ARG A 63 9.77 12.81 4.44
C ARG A 63 10.18 11.59 5.27
N GLY A 64 9.75 10.41 4.84
CA GLY A 64 10.16 9.15 5.42
C GLY A 64 9.84 8.01 4.47
N PHE A 65 10.66 7.00 4.56
CA PHE A 65 10.52 5.71 3.91
C PHE A 65 10.73 4.63 4.96
N ASP A 66 10.42 3.40 4.65
CA ASP A 66 10.55 2.26 5.56
C ASP A 66 11.87 2.28 6.35
N SER A 67 13.01 2.32 5.69
CA SER A 67 14.32 2.30 6.33
C SER A 67 14.58 3.49 7.28
N ILE A 68 14.05 4.67 6.93
CA ILE A 68 14.14 5.86 7.79
C ILE A 68 13.27 5.67 9.03
N VAL A 69 12.08 5.08 8.89
CA VAL A 69 11.21 4.80 10.03
C VAL A 69 11.79 3.70 10.90
N GLN A 70 12.38 2.64 10.33
CA GLN A 70 13.09 1.62 11.11
C GLN A 70 14.22 2.23 11.95
N ALA A 71 15.01 3.12 11.37
CA ALA A 71 16.08 3.81 12.08
C ALA A 71 15.55 4.71 13.21
N ALA A 72 14.52 5.50 12.94
CA ALA A 72 13.99 6.48 13.89
C ALA A 72 13.14 5.86 15.02
N SER A 73 12.50 4.71 14.75
CA SER A 73 11.67 3.99 15.74
C SER A 73 12.46 3.14 16.74
N GLY A 74 13.77 2.95 16.51
CA GLY A 74 14.61 2.10 17.34
C GLY A 74 14.76 0.67 16.83
N ILE A 75 14.06 0.25 15.78
CA ILE A 75 14.20 -1.09 15.17
C ILE A 75 15.67 -1.34 14.79
N ALA A 76 16.32 -0.37 14.17
CA ALA A 76 17.72 -0.48 13.77
C ALA A 76 18.67 -0.68 14.96
N HIS A 77 18.34 -0.15 16.14
CA HIS A 77 19.10 -0.36 17.37
C HIS A 77 18.90 -1.79 17.93
N ILE A 78 17.66 -2.28 17.94
CA ILE A 78 17.33 -3.63 18.42
C ILE A 78 18.00 -4.69 17.53
N HIS A 79 18.12 -4.44 16.25
CA HIS A 79 18.77 -5.33 15.28
C HIS A 79 20.26 -5.02 15.09
N ALA A 80 20.87 -4.20 15.96
CA ALA A 80 22.31 -3.93 15.89
C ALA A 80 23.12 -5.21 16.09
N ASP A 81 24.25 -5.30 15.37
CA ASP A 81 25.20 -6.39 15.57
C ASP A 81 26.01 -6.23 16.87
N GLY A 82 26.79 -7.25 17.23
CA GLY A 82 27.61 -7.23 18.44
C GLY A 82 28.69 -6.13 18.47
N THR A 83 28.92 -5.40 17.38
CA THR A 83 29.84 -4.25 17.29
C THR A 83 29.13 -2.93 17.50
N GLY A 84 27.78 -2.92 17.65
CA GLY A 84 26.96 -1.72 17.76
C GLY A 84 26.60 -1.09 16.41
N ARG A 85 26.89 -1.73 15.30
CA ARG A 85 26.46 -1.27 13.99
C ARG A 85 24.94 -1.45 13.87
N PRO A 86 24.17 -0.38 13.50
CA PRO A 86 22.74 -0.49 13.31
C PRO A 86 22.36 -1.57 12.30
N GLY A 87 21.35 -2.34 12.65
CA GLY A 87 20.79 -3.37 11.77
C GLY A 87 19.51 -2.89 11.06
N ALA A 88 18.86 -3.83 10.40
CA ALA A 88 17.56 -3.59 9.74
C ALA A 88 16.75 -4.88 9.72
N LEU A 89 15.46 -4.78 9.54
CA LEU A 89 14.63 -5.92 9.18
C LEU A 89 15.08 -6.46 7.80
N PRO A 90 14.90 -7.76 7.54
CA PRO A 90 15.38 -8.40 6.29
C PRO A 90 14.64 -7.91 5.03
N ALA A 91 13.60 -7.11 5.20
CA ALA A 91 12.79 -6.54 4.12
C ALA A 91 12.24 -5.18 4.57
N GLN A 92 11.58 -4.47 3.64
CA GLN A 92 10.79 -3.27 3.94
C GLN A 92 9.46 -3.68 4.60
N ALA A 93 9.57 -4.27 5.79
CA ALA A 93 8.47 -4.93 6.48
C ALA A 93 7.37 -3.93 6.90
N LEU A 94 7.73 -2.69 7.17
CA LEU A 94 6.75 -1.65 7.54
C LEU A 94 5.89 -1.26 6.34
N ASP A 95 6.49 -1.09 5.15
CA ASP A 95 5.77 -0.80 3.90
C ASP A 95 4.81 -1.92 3.55
N HIS A 96 5.29 -3.18 3.54
CA HIS A 96 4.47 -4.33 3.22
C HIS A 96 3.32 -4.50 4.22
N SER A 97 3.59 -4.39 5.52
CA SER A 97 2.56 -4.49 6.56
C SER A 97 1.54 -3.36 6.46
N ALA A 98 2.01 -2.12 6.22
CA ALA A 98 1.12 -0.97 6.00
C ALA A 98 0.20 -1.19 4.79
N GLY A 99 0.73 -1.75 3.70
CA GLY A 99 -0.05 -2.09 2.51
C GLY A 99 -1.18 -3.08 2.80
N TYR A 100 -0.88 -4.17 3.50
CA TYR A 100 -1.92 -5.16 3.87
C TYR A 100 -2.95 -4.60 4.86
N LEU A 101 -2.50 -3.85 5.86
CA LEU A 101 -3.41 -3.24 6.83
C LEU A 101 -4.30 -2.17 6.18
N LEU A 102 -3.73 -1.37 5.25
CA LEU A 102 -4.52 -0.42 4.48
C LEU A 102 -5.56 -1.11 3.63
N ALA A 103 -5.20 -2.18 2.93
CA ALA A 103 -6.14 -2.97 2.12
C ALA A 103 -7.28 -3.53 2.97
N ALA A 104 -6.99 -4.09 4.15
CA ALA A 104 -8.00 -4.57 5.10
C ALA A 104 -8.91 -3.44 5.60
N GLY A 105 -8.32 -2.28 5.90
CA GLY A 105 -9.08 -1.08 6.29
C GLY A 105 -10.00 -0.56 5.19
N ILE A 106 -9.50 -0.53 3.93
CA ILE A 106 -10.29 -0.13 2.76
C ILE A 106 -11.46 -1.10 2.54
N MET A 107 -11.24 -2.41 2.61
CA MET A 107 -12.32 -3.41 2.49
C MET A 107 -13.38 -3.23 3.58
N SER A 108 -12.95 -2.95 4.81
CA SER A 108 -13.86 -2.62 5.92
C SER A 108 -14.65 -1.33 5.66
N ALA A 109 -13.99 -0.30 5.13
CA ALA A 109 -14.61 0.97 4.78
C ALA A 109 -15.62 0.82 3.63
N LEU A 110 -15.32 0.03 2.59
CA LEU A 110 -16.24 -0.29 1.51
C LEU A 110 -17.51 -1.00 2.02
N ARG A 111 -17.32 -1.95 2.94
CA ARG A 111 -18.46 -2.61 3.59
C ARG A 111 -19.30 -1.63 4.40
N ARG A 112 -18.68 -0.73 5.16
CA ARG A 112 -19.37 0.32 5.91
C ARG A 112 -20.09 1.30 5.00
N ARG A 113 -19.46 1.71 3.90
CA ARG A 113 -20.09 2.56 2.86
C ARG A 113 -21.42 1.97 2.40
N HIS A 114 -21.48 0.65 2.20
CA HIS A 114 -22.72 -0.02 1.80
C HIS A 114 -23.82 0.11 2.85
N LEU A 115 -23.47 0.17 4.15
CA LEU A 115 -24.42 0.31 5.25
C LEU A 115 -24.79 1.77 5.53
N ASP A 116 -23.80 2.65 5.49
CA ASP A 116 -23.91 4.04 5.95
C ASP A 116 -24.23 5.02 4.82
N GLY A 117 -24.07 4.60 3.55
CA GLY A 117 -24.36 5.41 2.35
C GLY A 117 -23.33 6.49 2.02
N HIS A 118 -22.19 6.55 2.72
CA HIS A 118 -21.13 7.53 2.46
C HIS A 118 -19.73 6.90 2.49
N GLY A 119 -18.76 7.59 1.88
CA GLY A 119 -17.36 7.19 1.84
C GLY A 119 -16.65 7.37 3.19
N TRP A 120 -15.47 6.79 3.29
CA TRP A 120 -14.65 6.78 4.50
C TRP A 120 -13.20 7.10 4.16
N THR A 121 -12.48 7.72 5.09
CA THR A 121 -11.02 7.84 5.00
C THR A 121 -10.36 6.83 5.92
N VAL A 122 -9.38 6.12 5.40
CA VAL A 122 -8.55 5.13 6.12
C VAL A 122 -7.11 5.62 6.11
N ASP A 123 -6.57 5.90 7.27
CA ASP A 123 -5.20 6.38 7.44
C ASP A 123 -4.35 5.34 8.12
N ILE A 124 -3.15 5.11 7.58
CA ILE A 124 -2.12 4.30 8.22
C ILE A 124 -0.77 5.03 8.16
N SER A 125 0.10 4.76 9.13
CA SER A 125 1.47 5.27 9.08
C SER A 125 2.48 4.17 9.36
N LEU A 126 3.65 4.27 8.74
CA LEU A 126 4.75 3.34 8.99
C LEU A 126 5.22 3.41 10.45
N ALA A 127 5.21 4.60 11.04
CA ALA A 127 5.54 4.78 12.47
C ALA A 127 4.58 4.02 13.40
N ARG A 128 3.28 3.99 13.08
CA ARG A 128 2.31 3.20 13.85
C ARG A 128 2.55 1.70 13.67
N VAL A 129 2.84 1.25 12.46
CA VAL A 129 3.21 -0.15 12.18
C VAL A 129 4.47 -0.54 12.95
N ALA A 130 5.49 0.33 12.96
CA ALA A 130 6.71 0.12 13.74
C ALA A 130 6.41 0.00 15.25
N GLN A 131 5.54 0.84 15.77
CA GLN A 131 5.12 0.79 17.18
C GLN A 131 4.42 -0.52 17.52
N GLU A 132 3.49 -0.98 16.67
CA GLU A 132 2.80 -2.26 16.87
C GLU A 132 3.78 -3.44 16.82
N LEU A 133 4.74 -3.40 15.90
CA LEU A 133 5.78 -4.43 15.82
C LEU A 133 6.65 -4.46 17.08
N LEU A 134 7.07 -3.30 17.57
CA LEU A 134 7.90 -3.17 18.78
C LEU A 134 7.15 -3.53 20.06
N ALA A 135 5.84 -3.41 20.08
CA ALA A 135 5.00 -3.78 21.21
C ALA A 135 4.76 -5.30 21.32
N GLN A 136 5.11 -6.07 20.28
CA GLN A 136 4.98 -7.53 20.34
C GLN A 136 6.03 -8.11 21.29
N PRO A 137 5.66 -9.14 22.08
CA PRO A 137 6.65 -9.84 22.89
C PRO A 137 7.73 -10.45 22.00
N LEU A 138 8.99 -10.31 22.42
CA LEU A 138 10.09 -10.97 21.74
C LEU A 138 9.87 -12.48 21.82
N SER A 139 9.61 -13.12 20.69
CA SER A 139 9.55 -14.57 20.62
C SER A 139 10.97 -15.13 20.65
N VAL A 140 11.17 -16.19 21.44
CA VAL A 140 12.40 -16.97 21.35
C VAL A 140 12.46 -17.53 19.92
N PRO A 141 13.60 -17.42 19.23
CA PRO A 141 13.74 -18.00 17.91
C PRO A 141 13.45 -19.51 17.99
N THR A 142 12.33 -19.93 17.46
CA THR A 142 12.08 -21.34 17.18
C THR A 142 12.92 -21.68 15.95
N GLU A 143 13.53 -22.84 15.90
CA GLU A 143 14.24 -23.29 14.68
C GLU A 143 13.31 -23.06 13.49
N ALA A 144 13.74 -22.18 12.58
CA ALA A 144 12.93 -21.85 11.42
C ALA A 144 12.78 -23.13 10.58
N SER A 145 11.57 -23.66 10.51
CA SER A 145 11.25 -24.66 9.50
C SER A 145 11.64 -24.08 8.12
N PRO A 146 12.37 -24.82 7.28
CA PRO A 146 12.76 -24.31 5.97
C PRO A 146 11.51 -23.95 5.16
N TYR A 147 11.19 -22.66 5.15
CA TYR A 147 10.04 -22.15 4.40
C TYR A 147 10.39 -22.17 2.90
N LYS A 148 9.69 -23.00 2.16
CA LYS A 148 9.86 -23.03 0.70
C LYS A 148 9.12 -21.87 0.07
N ILE A 149 9.87 -20.86 -0.37
CA ILE A 149 9.29 -19.73 -1.10
C ILE A 149 8.70 -20.24 -2.41
N GLN A 150 7.41 -20.00 -2.60
CA GLN A 150 6.77 -20.25 -3.88
C GLN A 150 7.08 -19.11 -4.83
N THR A 151 7.47 -19.44 -6.05
CA THR A 151 7.84 -18.46 -7.07
C THR A 151 7.01 -18.66 -8.33
N VAL A 152 6.79 -17.57 -9.05
CA VAL A 152 6.17 -17.55 -10.37
C VAL A 152 7.15 -16.96 -11.38
N ASN A 153 7.11 -17.45 -12.61
CA ASN A 153 7.89 -16.95 -13.72
C ASN A 153 6.97 -16.16 -14.66
N ALA A 154 7.39 -14.95 -15.01
CA ALA A 154 6.66 -14.14 -15.98
C ALA A 154 7.59 -13.61 -17.07
N ARG A 155 7.08 -13.53 -18.28
CA ARG A 155 7.76 -12.88 -19.40
C ARG A 155 7.48 -11.38 -19.35
N THR A 156 8.55 -10.60 -19.44
CA THR A 156 8.50 -9.13 -19.55
C THR A 156 9.24 -8.71 -20.82
N PRO A 157 9.10 -7.47 -21.29
CA PRO A 157 9.90 -6.94 -22.38
C PRO A 157 11.42 -7.04 -22.14
N GLY A 158 11.85 -7.02 -20.88
CA GLY A 158 13.26 -7.17 -20.49
C GLY A 158 13.74 -8.61 -20.29
N GLY A 159 12.88 -9.62 -20.54
CA GLY A 159 13.22 -11.04 -20.36
C GLY A 159 12.30 -11.75 -19.35
N THR A 160 12.71 -12.95 -18.93
CA THR A 160 11.96 -13.70 -17.91
C THR A 160 12.35 -13.23 -16.51
N VAL A 161 11.36 -12.90 -15.68
CA VAL A 161 11.52 -12.55 -14.28
C VAL A 161 10.95 -13.66 -13.42
N THR A 162 11.71 -14.10 -12.43
CA THR A 162 11.23 -14.98 -11.36
C THR A 162 10.97 -14.12 -10.12
N CYS A 163 9.76 -14.17 -9.59
CA CYS A 163 9.39 -13.44 -8.37
C CYS A 163 8.61 -14.32 -7.40
N ALA A 164 8.45 -13.86 -6.16
CA ALA A 164 7.58 -14.53 -5.20
C ALA A 164 6.13 -14.59 -5.72
N ALA A 165 5.45 -15.71 -5.50
CA ALA A 165 4.02 -15.82 -5.76
C ALA A 165 3.21 -14.83 -4.88
N PRO A 166 1.93 -14.54 -5.22
CA PRO A 166 1.07 -13.75 -4.36
C PRO A 166 1.09 -14.26 -2.92
N ALA A 167 1.25 -13.35 -1.96
CA ALA A 167 1.33 -13.72 -0.53
C ALA A 167 -0.04 -14.18 0.04
N ILE A 168 -1.12 -13.81 -0.62
CA ILE A 168 -2.49 -14.19 -0.24
C ILE A 168 -3.03 -15.16 -1.29
N ASN A 169 -3.46 -16.33 -0.84
CA ASN A 169 -4.17 -17.29 -1.67
C ASN A 169 -5.67 -17.21 -1.33
N ILE A 170 -6.48 -16.97 -2.36
CA ILE A 170 -7.95 -16.90 -2.23
C ILE A 170 -8.52 -17.99 -3.11
N SER A 171 -9.37 -18.86 -2.54
CA SER A 171 -10.03 -19.93 -3.30
C SER A 171 -10.80 -19.35 -4.49
N GLY A 172 -10.47 -19.81 -5.70
CA GLY A 172 -11.02 -19.29 -6.95
C GLY A 172 -10.40 -17.96 -7.42
N GLY A 173 -9.43 -17.41 -6.67
CA GLY A 173 -8.66 -16.25 -7.07
C GLY A 173 -7.45 -16.62 -7.94
N PRO A 174 -6.73 -15.61 -8.46
CA PRO A 174 -5.53 -15.84 -9.26
C PRO A 174 -4.39 -16.38 -8.40
N ASP A 175 -3.67 -17.36 -8.89
CA ASP A 175 -2.46 -17.93 -8.29
C ASP A 175 -1.17 -17.25 -8.77
N SER A 176 -1.29 -16.28 -9.67
CA SER A 176 -0.19 -15.55 -10.28
C SER A 176 -0.56 -14.10 -10.55
N TYR A 177 0.43 -13.29 -10.91
CA TYR A 177 0.22 -11.90 -11.29
C TYR A 177 -0.16 -11.79 -12.75
N ARG A 178 -1.18 -11.00 -13.04
CA ARG A 178 -1.57 -10.67 -14.43
C ARG A 178 -0.46 -9.88 -15.15
N TRP A 179 0.25 -9.03 -14.42
CA TRP A 179 1.30 -8.17 -14.93
C TRP A 179 2.50 -8.19 -13.99
N ILE A 180 3.69 -8.41 -14.53
CA ILE A 180 4.95 -8.30 -13.82
C ILE A 180 5.87 -7.40 -14.63
N GLY A 181 6.14 -6.19 -14.13
CA GLY A 181 7.09 -5.25 -14.72
C GLY A 181 6.73 -4.80 -16.14
N ARG A 182 5.81 -3.87 -16.27
CA ARG A 182 5.55 -3.17 -17.54
C ARG A 182 6.46 -1.95 -17.67
N PRO A 183 6.83 -1.51 -18.89
CA PRO A 183 7.54 -0.27 -19.08
C PRO A 183 6.75 0.91 -18.51
N TRP A 184 7.43 1.86 -17.91
CA TRP A 184 6.79 3.02 -17.30
C TRP A 184 6.11 3.91 -18.34
N GLY A 185 4.93 4.40 -18.01
CA GLY A 185 4.19 5.33 -18.86
C GLY A 185 3.56 4.71 -20.09
N THR A 186 3.40 3.39 -20.13
CA THR A 186 2.77 2.69 -21.27
C THR A 186 1.29 2.46 -21.09
N ASP A 187 0.78 2.56 -19.86
CA ASP A 187 -0.64 2.39 -19.60
C ASP A 187 -1.40 3.69 -19.89
N GLN A 188 -2.58 3.55 -20.51
CA GLN A 188 -3.48 4.68 -20.72
C GLN A 188 -4.23 4.98 -19.41
N PRO A 189 -4.54 6.26 -19.12
CA PRO A 189 -5.30 6.65 -17.94
C PRO A 189 -6.80 6.39 -18.15
N GLU A 190 -7.17 5.14 -18.21
CA GLU A 190 -8.54 4.64 -18.43
C GLU A 190 -8.78 3.40 -17.57
N TRP A 191 -10.04 3.17 -17.19
CA TRP A 191 -10.41 1.95 -16.50
C TRP A 191 -10.32 0.76 -17.47
N ALA A 192 -9.74 -0.34 -16.98
CA ALA A 192 -9.77 -1.58 -17.73
C ALA A 192 -11.22 -2.07 -17.85
N GLU A 193 -11.60 -2.55 -19.03
CA GLU A 193 -12.92 -3.17 -19.21
C GLU A 193 -13.12 -4.32 -18.23
N PRO A 194 -14.32 -4.43 -17.61
CA PRO A 194 -14.64 -5.54 -16.75
C PRO A 194 -14.45 -6.85 -17.54
N GLN A 195 -13.57 -7.71 -17.08
CA GLN A 195 -13.51 -9.05 -17.67
C GLN A 195 -14.83 -9.74 -17.38
N SER A 196 -15.53 -10.14 -18.44
CA SER A 196 -16.66 -11.07 -18.32
C SER A 196 -16.13 -12.30 -17.55
N ALA A 197 -16.63 -12.47 -16.32
CA ALA A 197 -16.31 -13.66 -15.54
C ALA A 197 -16.84 -14.86 -16.34
N SER A 198 -15.96 -15.52 -17.08
CA SER A 198 -16.23 -16.86 -17.59
C SER A 198 -16.21 -17.78 -16.37
N VAL A 199 -17.37 -17.89 -15.73
CA VAL A 199 -17.65 -18.96 -14.76
C VAL A 199 -17.58 -20.26 -15.55
N GLN A 200 -16.40 -20.87 -15.60
CA GLN A 200 -16.32 -22.27 -15.94
C GLN A 200 -16.93 -23.03 -14.76
N ARG A 201 -18.13 -23.55 -15.00
CA ARG A 201 -18.82 -24.48 -14.12
C ARG A 201 -18.11 -25.84 -14.10
#